data_5b8dca4a429c60a4e288cddddd4fc3c8
#
_entry.id   5b8dca4a429c60a4e288cddddd4fc3c8
#
_cell.length_a   1.000
_cell.length_b   1.000
_cell.length_c   1.000
_cell.angle_alpha   90.00
_cell.angle_beta   90.00
_cell.angle_gamma   90.00
#
_symmetry.space_group_name_H-M   'P 1'
#
loop_
_entity.id
_entity.type
_entity.pdbx_description
1 polymer ?
#
loop_
_entity_poly.entity_id
_entity_poly.type
_entity_poly.pdbx_seq_one_letter_code
_entity_poly.pdbx_strand_id
1 'polypeptide(L)'
;VRQMKPDDFAVVELSSFQLMDMKRSPVRAVITNLAPNHLDIHRDMAEYVQAKTNIFRYQDENGILILNADNAITAAFRGKGKTLFFSRQKEADVCLADGVICRHGEAVLKASDILIPGVHNVENYMAAIAMVEGLVEDETIRQVARTFGGVEHRIELVRIKDGVRFYNDSIASSPSRTIAGLRSFPEKVILIAGGYDKHIPYDVLGPEICAHVKKLFLGGATGEKIRQAVISCPAYDPNRLEITDCGSFAPAVRAAAAAAKEGDVVLMSPASAAFDQFKNFMVRGDFYKKLVKEL
;
A
#
# COMPACT_ATOMS: atom_id res chain seq x y z
N VAL A 1 -2.21 7.38 25.02
CA VAL A 1 -1.37 6.86 26.12
C VAL A 1 -1.96 7.22 27.49
N ARG A 2 -2.40 8.47 27.74
CA ARG A 2 -2.94 8.88 29.06
C ARG A 2 -4.29 8.21 29.44
N GLN A 3 -4.98 7.59 28.49
CA GLN A 3 -6.27 6.92 28.70
C GLN A 3 -6.16 5.39 28.61
N MET A 4 -4.96 4.85 28.35
CA MET A 4 -4.75 3.41 28.24
C MET A 4 -4.76 2.74 29.60
N LYS A 5 -5.41 1.58 29.66
CA LYS A 5 -5.43 0.66 30.80
C LYS A 5 -4.29 -0.36 30.67
N PRO A 6 -3.90 -1.07 31.75
CA PRO A 6 -2.82 -2.05 31.71
C PRO A 6 -3.03 -3.19 30.68
N ASP A 7 -4.28 -3.54 30.39
CA ASP A 7 -4.65 -4.64 29.49
C ASP A 7 -4.91 -4.18 28.05
N ASP A 8 -4.74 -2.88 27.77
CA ASP A 8 -4.92 -2.36 26.40
C ASP A 8 -3.69 -2.64 25.53
N PHE A 9 -3.93 -2.89 24.25
CA PHE A 9 -2.87 -3.05 23.25
C PHE A 9 -2.63 -1.74 22.50
N ALA A 10 -1.35 -1.35 22.38
CA ALA A 10 -0.92 -0.26 21.51
C ALA A 10 -0.23 -0.85 20.29
N VAL A 11 -0.81 -0.64 19.09
CA VAL A 11 -0.16 -0.94 17.82
C VAL A 11 0.57 0.29 17.33
N VAL A 12 1.90 0.20 17.16
CA VAL A 12 2.75 1.34 16.82
C VAL A 12 3.60 1.01 15.59
N GLU A 13 3.52 1.85 14.56
CA GLU A 13 4.46 1.83 13.45
C GLU A 13 5.68 2.68 13.79
N LEU A 14 6.88 2.11 13.66
CA LEU A 14 8.14 2.75 14.00
C LEU A 14 9.05 2.86 12.78
N SER A 15 9.48 4.09 12.48
CA SER A 15 10.51 4.35 11.47
C SER A 15 11.89 3.90 11.95
N SER A 16 12.85 3.75 11.01
CA SER A 16 14.25 3.46 11.37
C SER A 16 14.85 4.55 12.28
N PHE A 17 14.46 5.81 12.07
CA PHE A 17 14.93 6.95 12.88
C PHE A 17 14.46 6.88 14.34
N GLN A 18 13.20 6.48 14.56
CA GLN A 18 12.68 6.28 15.91
C GLN A 18 13.33 5.07 16.60
N LEU A 19 13.71 4.07 15.81
CA LEU A 19 14.34 2.86 16.33
C LEU A 19 15.84 3.03 16.60
N MET A 20 16.55 4.00 15.99
CA MET A 20 18.01 4.18 16.15
C MET A 20 18.44 4.25 17.62
N ASP A 21 17.73 5.06 18.40
CA ASP A 21 18.06 5.32 19.80
C ASP A 21 17.21 4.49 20.78
N MET A 22 16.33 3.64 20.28
CA MET A 22 15.44 2.84 21.10
C MET A 22 16.21 1.71 21.79
N LYS A 23 16.11 1.66 23.13
CA LYS A 23 16.77 0.67 24.00
C LYS A 23 15.77 -0.25 24.71
N ARG A 24 14.54 -0.29 24.22
CA ARG A 24 13.48 -1.21 24.68
C ARG A 24 12.75 -1.72 23.46
N SER A 25 12.38 -2.97 23.46
CA SER A 25 11.58 -3.56 22.38
C SER A 25 10.19 -3.91 22.88
N PRO A 26 9.15 -3.83 22.02
CA PRO A 26 7.82 -4.31 22.39
C PRO A 26 7.84 -5.83 22.58
N VAL A 27 6.89 -6.36 23.36
CA VAL A 27 6.75 -7.81 23.58
C VAL A 27 6.47 -8.52 22.23
N ARG A 28 5.62 -7.93 21.38
CA ARG A 28 5.40 -8.44 20.01
C ARG A 28 5.97 -7.45 19.00
N ALA A 29 6.77 -7.93 18.08
CA ALA A 29 7.38 -7.14 17.02
C ALA A 29 7.19 -7.82 15.66
N VAL A 30 7.02 -7.03 14.60
CA VAL A 30 6.95 -7.54 13.22
C VAL A 30 7.83 -6.70 12.31
N ILE A 31 8.53 -7.37 11.40
CA ILE A 31 9.21 -6.73 10.27
C ILE A 31 8.68 -7.36 9.00
N THR A 32 7.87 -6.60 8.25
CA THR A 32 7.20 -7.10 7.06
C THR A 32 8.13 -7.23 5.87
N ASN A 33 9.06 -6.28 5.70
CA ASN A 33 10.03 -6.29 4.61
C ASN A 33 11.21 -5.34 4.92
N LEU A 34 12.39 -5.67 4.40
CA LEU A 34 13.56 -4.79 4.38
C LEU A 34 14.12 -4.71 2.96
N ALA A 35 14.14 -3.49 2.42
CA ALA A 35 14.74 -3.16 1.13
C ALA A 35 15.50 -1.84 1.27
N PRO A 36 16.46 -1.54 0.40
CA PRO A 36 17.18 -0.26 0.43
C PRO A 36 16.22 0.93 0.46
N ASN A 37 16.34 1.73 1.51
CA ASN A 37 15.55 2.94 1.73
C ASN A 37 16.29 3.87 2.68
N HIS A 38 16.05 5.19 2.60
CA HIS A 38 16.65 6.19 3.49
C HIS A 38 18.18 6.17 3.56
N LEU A 39 18.86 5.76 2.45
CA LEU A 39 20.33 5.77 2.35
C LEU A 39 20.91 7.19 2.13
N ASP A 40 20.06 8.18 2.01
CA ASP A 40 20.37 9.61 2.09
C ASP A 40 20.64 10.10 3.53
N ILE A 41 20.19 9.32 4.54
CA ILE A 41 20.33 9.64 5.96
C ILE A 41 21.14 8.57 6.70
N HIS A 42 20.84 7.28 6.48
CA HIS A 42 21.68 6.19 6.99
C HIS A 42 22.95 6.09 6.14
N ARG A 43 24.09 5.95 6.80
CA ARG A 43 25.39 5.83 6.15
C ARG A 43 25.45 4.72 5.10
N ASP A 44 24.80 3.60 5.40
CA ASP A 44 24.75 2.41 4.55
C ASP A 44 23.55 1.51 4.93
N MET A 45 23.38 0.43 4.14
CA MET A 45 22.33 -0.56 4.39
C MET A 45 22.51 -1.29 5.72
N ALA A 46 23.75 -1.48 6.18
CA ALA A 46 24.02 -2.17 7.44
C ALA A 46 23.52 -1.34 8.64
N GLU A 47 23.76 -0.04 8.65
CA GLU A 47 23.24 0.86 9.68
C GLU A 47 21.70 0.93 9.66
N TYR A 48 21.09 0.99 8.47
CA TYR A 48 19.63 0.95 8.32
C TYR A 48 19.05 -0.35 8.90
N VAL A 49 19.64 -1.52 8.56
CA VAL A 49 19.22 -2.81 9.10
C VAL A 49 19.43 -2.87 10.61
N GLN A 50 20.58 -2.40 11.11
CA GLN A 50 20.86 -2.36 12.54
C GLN A 50 19.82 -1.52 13.29
N ALA A 51 19.48 -0.35 12.79
CA ALA A 51 18.44 0.49 13.38
C ALA A 51 17.09 -0.26 13.45
N LYS A 52 16.70 -0.91 12.36
CA LYS A 52 15.47 -1.71 12.30
C LYS A 52 15.45 -2.90 13.26
N THR A 53 16.59 -3.55 13.52
CA THR A 53 16.67 -4.67 14.47
C THR A 53 16.40 -4.25 15.91
N ASN A 54 16.53 -2.99 16.27
CA ASN A 54 16.21 -2.52 17.62
C ASN A 54 14.74 -2.75 18.01
N ILE A 55 13.84 -2.98 17.05
CA ILE A 55 12.45 -3.34 17.34
C ILE A 55 12.33 -4.65 18.11
N PHE A 56 13.29 -5.57 18.00
CA PHE A 56 13.29 -6.86 18.70
C PHE A 56 14.56 -7.14 19.51
N ARG A 57 15.64 -6.37 19.31
CA ARG A 57 16.97 -6.60 19.89
C ARG A 57 16.94 -6.69 21.41
N TYR A 58 16.05 -5.95 22.04
CA TYR A 58 15.94 -5.84 23.51
C TYR A 58 14.77 -6.65 24.07
N GLN A 59 14.14 -7.52 23.27
CA GLN A 59 13.18 -8.50 23.79
C GLN A 59 13.87 -9.49 24.72
N ASP A 60 13.11 -10.03 25.67
CA ASP A 60 13.47 -11.18 26.49
C ASP A 60 12.94 -12.49 25.92
N GLU A 61 12.93 -13.56 26.71
CA GLU A 61 12.45 -14.89 26.33
C GLU A 61 10.95 -14.96 26.08
N ASN A 62 10.17 -13.99 26.59
CA ASN A 62 8.74 -13.87 26.35
C ASN A 62 8.42 -13.10 25.08
N GLY A 63 9.42 -12.52 24.42
CA GLY A 63 9.26 -11.76 23.19
C GLY A 63 8.78 -12.63 22.03
N ILE A 64 7.92 -12.08 21.19
CA ILE A 64 7.43 -12.69 19.95
C ILE A 64 7.86 -11.82 18.79
N LEU A 65 8.65 -12.40 17.89
CA LEU A 65 9.14 -11.74 16.67
C LEU A 65 8.52 -12.38 15.44
N ILE A 66 7.87 -11.59 14.60
CA ILE A 66 7.25 -12.04 13.35
C ILE A 66 8.08 -11.50 12.17
N LEU A 67 8.44 -12.36 11.23
CA LEU A 67 9.35 -12.07 10.13
C LEU A 67 8.85 -12.61 8.80
N ASN A 68 9.16 -11.89 7.72
CA ASN A 68 8.92 -12.35 6.37
C ASN A 68 10.03 -13.33 5.94
N ALA A 69 9.66 -14.58 5.70
CA ALA A 69 10.59 -15.61 5.24
C ALA A 69 10.98 -15.48 3.76
N ASP A 70 10.21 -14.72 2.97
CA ASP A 70 10.47 -14.48 1.55
C ASP A 70 11.49 -13.35 1.33
N ASN A 71 11.77 -12.54 2.36
CA ASN A 71 12.79 -11.49 2.31
C ASN A 71 14.12 -12.02 2.89
N ALA A 72 15.17 -12.02 2.10
CA ALA A 72 16.47 -12.61 2.48
C ALA A 72 17.08 -12.00 3.76
N ILE A 73 16.84 -10.71 4.01
CA ILE A 73 17.38 -10.02 5.19
C ILE A 73 16.60 -10.44 6.43
N THR A 74 15.27 -10.36 6.39
CA THR A 74 14.45 -10.69 7.56
C THR A 74 14.44 -12.17 7.87
N ALA A 75 14.56 -13.04 6.88
CA ALA A 75 14.66 -14.50 7.04
C ALA A 75 15.87 -14.94 7.90
N ALA A 76 16.93 -14.11 7.93
CA ALA A 76 18.13 -14.38 8.72
C ALA A 76 18.02 -13.97 10.20
N PHE A 77 17.00 -13.20 10.58
CA PHE A 77 16.86 -12.71 11.95
C PHE A 77 16.28 -13.77 12.89
N ARG A 78 16.64 -13.66 14.16
CA ARG A 78 16.09 -14.48 15.25
C ARG A 78 15.93 -13.61 16.50
N GLY A 79 14.78 -13.73 17.18
CA GLY A 79 14.54 -13.16 18.50
C GLY A 79 15.12 -14.04 19.61
N LYS A 80 15.12 -13.52 20.85
CA LYS A 80 15.46 -14.32 22.04
C LYS A 80 14.34 -15.28 22.44
N GLY A 81 13.08 -14.85 22.24
CA GLY A 81 11.91 -15.66 22.49
C GLY A 81 11.39 -16.35 21.23
N LYS A 82 10.05 -16.45 21.09
CA LYS A 82 9.41 -17.11 19.95
C LYS A 82 9.64 -16.29 18.66
N THR A 83 10.17 -16.93 17.63
CA THR A 83 10.23 -16.34 16.28
C THR A 83 9.27 -17.08 15.38
N LEU A 84 8.33 -16.34 14.76
CA LEU A 84 7.37 -16.83 13.80
C LEU A 84 7.69 -16.28 12.41
N PHE A 85 7.47 -17.09 11.39
CA PHE A 85 7.65 -16.68 10.01
C PHE A 85 6.34 -16.67 9.25
N PHE A 86 6.18 -15.68 8.38
CA PHE A 86 5.15 -15.74 7.35
C PHE A 86 5.79 -15.80 5.96
N SER A 87 5.13 -16.50 5.03
CA SER A 87 5.61 -16.67 3.66
C SER A 87 4.46 -16.85 2.70
N ARG A 88 4.57 -16.21 1.54
CA ARG A 88 3.68 -16.43 0.39
C ARG A 88 4.21 -17.53 -0.55
N GLN A 89 5.51 -17.87 -0.46
CA GLN A 89 6.21 -18.71 -1.44
C GLN A 89 6.55 -20.10 -0.91
N LYS A 90 6.57 -20.29 0.39
CA LYS A 90 6.99 -21.55 1.03
C LYS A 90 6.25 -21.80 2.33
N GLU A 91 6.35 -23.00 2.85
CA GLU A 91 5.82 -23.37 4.14
C GLU A 91 6.44 -22.52 5.28
N ALA A 92 5.60 -22.04 6.18
CA ALA A 92 5.93 -21.18 7.31
C ALA A 92 4.83 -21.28 8.38
N ASP A 93 5.06 -20.65 9.56
CA ASP A 93 4.05 -20.60 10.63
C ASP A 93 2.72 -20.00 10.15
N VAL A 94 2.80 -18.97 9.30
CA VAL A 94 1.65 -18.46 8.53
C VAL A 94 2.05 -18.45 7.05
N CYS A 95 1.32 -19.16 6.20
CA CYS A 95 1.66 -19.24 4.79
C CYS A 95 0.42 -19.18 3.89
N LEU A 96 0.66 -18.86 2.60
CA LEU A 96 -0.34 -18.92 1.54
C LEU A 96 -0.24 -20.27 0.81
N ALA A 97 -1.28 -21.09 0.90
CA ALA A 97 -1.38 -22.37 0.21
C ALA A 97 -2.69 -22.40 -0.59
N ASP A 98 -2.63 -22.65 -1.90
CA ASP A 98 -3.79 -22.75 -2.80
C ASP A 98 -4.83 -21.60 -2.63
N GLY A 99 -4.34 -20.37 -2.47
CA GLY A 99 -5.18 -19.19 -2.28
C GLY A 99 -5.80 -19.05 -0.88
N VAL A 100 -5.40 -19.87 0.08
CA VAL A 100 -5.83 -19.83 1.48
C VAL A 100 -4.64 -19.47 2.37
N ILE A 101 -4.81 -18.49 3.25
CA ILE A 101 -3.85 -18.22 4.32
C ILE A 101 -4.08 -19.23 5.43
N CYS A 102 -3.05 -20.02 5.70
CA CYS A 102 -3.04 -21.04 6.76
C CYS A 102 -2.12 -20.58 7.89
N ARG A 103 -2.46 -20.92 9.13
CA ARG A 103 -1.64 -20.76 10.33
C ARG A 103 -1.39 -22.13 10.94
N HIS A 104 -0.13 -22.53 11.07
CA HIS A 104 0.29 -23.86 11.54
C HIS A 104 -0.40 -25.02 10.80
N GLY A 105 -0.62 -24.85 9.49
CA GLY A 105 -1.31 -25.83 8.63
C GLY A 105 -2.85 -25.75 8.64
N GLU A 106 -3.46 -24.97 9.54
CA GLU A 106 -4.91 -24.79 9.63
C GLU A 106 -5.38 -23.58 8.82
N ALA A 107 -6.45 -23.73 8.03
CA ALA A 107 -7.02 -22.69 7.20
C ALA A 107 -7.66 -21.56 8.03
N VAL A 108 -7.21 -20.32 7.84
CA VAL A 108 -7.73 -19.15 8.57
C VAL A 108 -8.59 -18.28 7.66
N LEU A 109 -8.09 -17.92 6.45
CA LEU A 109 -8.68 -16.91 5.59
C LEU A 109 -8.42 -17.20 4.12
N LYS A 110 -9.44 -17.12 3.25
CA LYS A 110 -9.21 -17.13 1.80
C LYS A 110 -8.63 -15.77 1.39
N ALA A 111 -7.56 -15.77 0.60
CA ALA A 111 -6.96 -14.52 0.10
C ALA A 111 -7.95 -13.70 -0.75
N SER A 112 -8.91 -14.36 -1.43
CA SER A 112 -10.00 -13.72 -2.18
C SER A 112 -11.01 -12.96 -1.31
N ASP A 113 -11.08 -13.23 -0.01
CA ASP A 113 -11.97 -12.54 0.92
C ASP A 113 -11.37 -11.20 1.40
N ILE A 114 -10.09 -10.93 1.09
CA ILE A 114 -9.43 -9.67 1.44
C ILE A 114 -9.94 -8.57 0.51
N LEU A 115 -10.66 -7.60 1.07
CA LEU A 115 -11.28 -6.52 0.32
C LEU A 115 -10.25 -5.56 -0.33
N ILE A 116 -9.13 -5.30 0.36
CA ILE A 116 -8.08 -4.42 -0.16
C ILE A 116 -7.20 -5.14 -1.19
N PRO A 117 -6.99 -4.55 -2.39
CA PRO A 117 -6.31 -5.20 -3.48
C PRO A 117 -4.79 -5.30 -3.28
N GLY A 118 -4.18 -6.25 -3.97
CA GLY A 118 -2.73 -6.38 -4.10
C GLY A 118 -2.12 -7.48 -3.26
N VAL A 119 -1.15 -8.16 -3.84
CA VAL A 119 -0.41 -9.29 -3.24
C VAL A 119 0.28 -8.90 -1.94
N HIS A 120 0.79 -7.67 -1.86
CA HIS A 120 1.39 -7.13 -0.64
C HIS A 120 0.40 -7.06 0.53
N ASN A 121 -0.91 -6.92 0.27
CA ASN A 121 -1.93 -6.95 1.32
C ASN A 121 -2.18 -8.37 1.81
N VAL A 122 -2.04 -9.39 0.97
CA VAL A 122 -2.04 -10.79 1.43
C VAL A 122 -0.87 -11.02 2.40
N GLU A 123 0.32 -10.51 2.08
CA GLU A 123 1.49 -10.56 2.97
C GLU A 123 1.26 -9.79 4.29
N ASN A 124 0.64 -8.61 4.22
CA ASN A 124 0.27 -7.83 5.41
C ASN A 124 -0.74 -8.58 6.29
N TYR A 125 -1.73 -9.26 5.69
CA TYR A 125 -2.66 -10.11 6.45
C TYR A 125 -1.96 -11.30 7.10
N MET A 126 -1.04 -11.98 6.41
CA MET A 126 -0.25 -13.05 7.02
C MET A 126 0.56 -12.56 8.23
N ALA A 127 1.20 -11.39 8.09
CA ALA A 127 1.92 -10.75 9.19
C ALA A 127 0.99 -10.40 10.36
N ALA A 128 -0.19 -9.84 10.07
CA ALA A 128 -1.19 -9.50 11.08
C ALA A 128 -1.76 -10.75 11.78
N ILE A 129 -2.06 -11.82 11.04
CA ILE A 129 -2.54 -13.10 11.58
C ILE A 129 -1.51 -13.67 12.58
N ALA A 130 -0.21 -13.64 12.23
CA ALA A 130 0.84 -14.05 13.15
C ALA A 130 0.93 -13.14 14.39
N MET A 131 0.75 -11.81 14.20
CA MET A 131 0.79 -10.84 15.31
C MET A 131 -0.33 -11.02 16.33
N VAL A 132 -1.52 -11.38 15.88
CA VAL A 132 -2.72 -11.49 16.72
C VAL A 132 -2.99 -12.92 17.20
N GLU A 133 -2.08 -13.85 16.96
CA GLU A 133 -2.20 -15.24 17.40
C GLU A 133 -2.46 -15.33 18.91
N GLY A 134 -3.54 -16.00 19.29
CA GLY A 134 -3.97 -16.12 20.69
C GLY A 134 -4.60 -14.87 21.30
N LEU A 135 -4.83 -13.81 20.50
CA LEU A 135 -5.48 -12.57 20.97
C LEU A 135 -6.87 -12.39 20.38
N VAL A 136 -7.12 -12.91 19.18
CA VAL A 136 -8.42 -12.80 18.50
C VAL A 136 -8.81 -14.11 17.83
N GLU A 137 -10.11 -14.32 17.71
CA GLU A 137 -10.68 -15.47 17.03
C GLU A 137 -10.58 -15.32 15.50
N ASP A 138 -10.47 -16.43 14.77
CA ASP A 138 -10.34 -16.46 13.33
C ASP A 138 -11.55 -15.83 12.60
N GLU A 139 -12.75 -15.91 13.19
CA GLU A 139 -13.91 -15.25 12.61
C GLU A 139 -13.79 -13.73 12.62
N THR A 140 -13.18 -13.17 13.67
CA THR A 140 -12.86 -11.74 13.71
C THR A 140 -11.88 -11.35 12.58
N ILE A 141 -10.87 -12.20 12.33
CA ILE A 141 -9.92 -11.99 11.22
C ILE A 141 -10.66 -11.99 9.87
N ARG A 142 -11.55 -12.96 9.65
CA ARG A 142 -12.37 -13.07 8.43
C ARG A 142 -13.30 -11.86 8.25
N GLN A 143 -13.94 -11.41 9.34
CA GLN A 143 -14.80 -10.23 9.32
C GLN A 143 -14.00 -8.98 8.92
N VAL A 144 -12.82 -8.75 9.53
CA VAL A 144 -11.95 -7.63 9.19
C VAL A 144 -11.52 -7.71 7.72
N ALA A 145 -11.14 -8.89 7.22
CA ALA A 145 -10.74 -9.06 5.83
C ALA A 145 -11.82 -8.63 4.83
N ARG A 146 -13.09 -8.93 5.14
CA ARG A 146 -14.24 -8.62 4.28
C ARG A 146 -14.74 -7.17 4.41
N THR A 147 -14.37 -6.47 5.46
CA THR A 147 -14.93 -5.13 5.76
C THR A 147 -13.88 -4.01 5.80
N PHE A 148 -12.60 -4.33 5.97
CA PHE A 148 -11.55 -3.33 6.01
C PHE A 148 -11.24 -2.80 4.61
N GLY A 149 -11.67 -1.57 4.34
CA GLY A 149 -11.50 -0.89 3.04
C GLY A 149 -10.12 -0.29 2.78
N GLY A 150 -9.14 -0.51 3.67
CA GLY A 150 -7.79 0.04 3.56
C GLY A 150 -7.51 1.20 4.52
N VAL A 151 -6.27 1.68 4.46
CA VAL A 151 -5.86 2.89 5.16
C VAL A 151 -6.32 4.10 4.36
N GLU A 152 -6.87 5.09 5.03
CA GLU A 152 -7.36 6.31 4.41
C GLU A 152 -6.32 6.93 3.46
N HIS A 153 -6.75 7.28 2.26
CA HIS A 153 -5.91 7.81 1.18
C HIS A 153 -4.84 6.87 0.58
N ARG A 154 -4.80 5.58 0.97
CA ARG A 154 -3.87 4.58 0.43
C ARG A 154 -4.65 3.41 -0.18
N ILE A 155 -4.89 3.46 -1.49
CA ILE A 155 -5.72 2.50 -2.24
C ILE A 155 -7.02 2.21 -1.47
N GLU A 156 -7.59 3.25 -0.86
CA GLU A 156 -8.82 3.20 -0.07
C GLU A 156 -10.02 2.99 -1.00
N LEU A 157 -10.79 1.93 -0.82
CA LEU A 157 -12.06 1.76 -1.52
C LEU A 157 -13.07 2.74 -0.98
N VAL A 158 -13.42 3.76 -1.76
CA VAL A 158 -14.34 4.83 -1.38
C VAL A 158 -15.80 4.44 -1.59
N ARG A 159 -16.09 3.84 -2.75
CA ARG A 159 -17.45 3.51 -3.17
C ARG A 159 -17.44 2.45 -4.27
N ILE A 160 -18.46 1.63 -4.27
CA ILE A 160 -18.89 0.84 -5.44
C ILE A 160 -20.20 1.43 -5.92
N LYS A 161 -20.25 1.87 -7.18
CA LYS A 161 -21.46 2.41 -7.81
C LYS A 161 -21.63 1.81 -9.20
N ASP A 162 -22.80 1.26 -9.48
CA ASP A 162 -23.13 0.66 -10.77
C ASP A 162 -22.05 -0.36 -11.25
N GLY A 163 -21.51 -1.16 -10.30
CA GLY A 163 -20.44 -2.12 -10.54
C GLY A 163 -19.06 -1.52 -10.74
N VAL A 164 -18.89 -0.19 -10.69
CA VAL A 164 -17.60 0.51 -10.77
C VAL A 164 -17.01 0.70 -9.37
N ARG A 165 -15.75 0.34 -9.20
CA ARG A 165 -14.99 0.48 -7.94
C ARG A 165 -14.14 1.75 -7.96
N PHE A 166 -14.35 2.66 -7.02
CA PHE A 166 -13.62 3.93 -6.92
C PHE A 166 -12.60 3.88 -5.79
N TYR A 167 -11.32 4.03 -6.10
CA TYR A 167 -10.21 3.97 -5.15
C TYR A 167 -9.51 5.32 -4.99
N ASN A 168 -9.19 5.66 -3.74
CA ASN A 168 -8.45 6.85 -3.34
C ASN A 168 -7.03 6.46 -2.92
N ASP A 169 -6.04 6.86 -3.70
CA ASP A 169 -4.61 6.69 -3.42
C ASP A 169 -3.90 8.05 -3.41
N SER A 170 -4.54 9.05 -2.78
CA SER A 170 -4.05 10.43 -2.75
C SER A 170 -2.67 10.57 -2.10
N ILE A 171 -2.26 9.63 -1.26
CA ILE A 171 -0.93 9.60 -0.66
C ILE A 171 0.19 9.32 -1.67
N ALA A 172 -0.14 8.78 -2.86
CA ALA A 172 0.81 8.51 -3.93
C ALA A 172 1.30 9.81 -4.60
N SER A 173 2.12 10.56 -3.89
CA SER A 173 2.63 11.87 -4.29
C SER A 173 3.98 11.80 -5.04
N SER A 174 4.29 10.65 -5.64
CA SER A 174 5.47 10.41 -6.50
C SER A 174 5.20 9.27 -7.49
N PRO A 175 5.94 9.23 -8.62
CA PRO A 175 5.83 8.15 -9.62
C PRO A 175 5.94 6.76 -9.04
N SER A 176 6.91 6.48 -8.19
CA SER A 176 7.13 5.16 -7.59
C SER A 176 5.96 4.65 -6.77
N ARG A 177 5.25 5.54 -6.07
CA ARG A 177 4.06 5.17 -5.29
C ARG A 177 2.87 4.85 -6.17
N THR A 178 2.63 5.63 -7.22
CA THR A 178 1.58 5.33 -8.20
C THR A 178 1.86 4.02 -8.95
N ILE A 179 3.12 3.72 -9.27
CA ILE A 179 3.51 2.43 -9.84
C ILE A 179 3.12 1.28 -8.92
N ALA A 180 3.42 1.39 -7.63
CA ALA A 180 3.02 0.38 -6.65
C ALA A 180 1.49 0.23 -6.59
N GLY A 181 0.76 1.35 -6.65
CA GLY A 181 -0.71 1.35 -6.72
C GLY A 181 -1.25 0.66 -7.96
N LEU A 182 -0.72 0.97 -9.14
CA LEU A 182 -1.12 0.35 -10.42
C LEU A 182 -0.93 -1.17 -10.41
N ARG A 183 0.21 -1.64 -9.90
CA ARG A 183 0.55 -3.06 -9.80
C ARG A 183 -0.31 -3.84 -8.79
N SER A 184 -1.12 -3.15 -7.99
CA SER A 184 -2.04 -3.78 -7.03
C SER A 184 -3.32 -4.33 -7.69
N PHE A 185 -3.58 -3.96 -8.93
CA PHE A 185 -4.77 -4.38 -9.68
C PHE A 185 -4.37 -5.36 -10.79
N PRO A 186 -5.06 -6.51 -10.90
CA PRO A 186 -4.82 -7.46 -11.99
C PRO A 186 -5.37 -6.96 -13.34
N GLU A 187 -6.42 -6.13 -13.31
CA GLU A 187 -7.04 -5.51 -14.46
C GLU A 187 -6.48 -4.13 -14.77
N LYS A 188 -6.61 -3.67 -16.03
CA LYS A 188 -6.29 -2.29 -16.41
C LYS A 188 -7.29 -1.31 -15.80
N VAL A 189 -6.77 -0.28 -15.13
CA VAL A 189 -7.56 0.74 -14.45
C VAL A 189 -7.85 1.96 -15.31
N ILE A 190 -8.81 2.77 -14.90
CA ILE A 190 -8.99 4.16 -15.30
C ILE A 190 -8.23 5.00 -14.28
N LEU A 191 -7.15 5.67 -14.70
CA LEU A 191 -6.25 6.41 -13.82
C LEU A 191 -6.56 7.90 -13.86
N ILE A 192 -6.63 8.52 -12.68
CA ILE A 192 -6.61 9.97 -12.49
C ILE A 192 -5.25 10.34 -11.91
N ALA A 193 -4.47 11.17 -12.65
CA ALA A 193 -3.12 11.54 -12.26
C ALA A 193 -2.83 13.03 -12.50
N GLY A 194 -1.76 13.52 -11.86
CA GLY A 194 -1.30 14.90 -11.94
C GLY A 194 -1.43 15.66 -10.61
N GLY A 195 -0.86 16.86 -10.58
CA GLY A 195 -0.81 17.71 -9.41
C GLY A 195 0.41 18.64 -9.43
N TYR A 196 0.93 19.00 -8.26
CA TYR A 196 2.06 19.90 -8.09
C TYR A 196 3.39 19.30 -8.56
N ASP A 197 4.19 20.11 -9.27
CA ASP A 197 5.49 19.69 -9.78
C ASP A 197 6.60 19.86 -8.75
N LYS A 198 7.17 18.75 -8.30
CA LYS A 198 8.37 18.71 -7.45
C LYS A 198 9.68 18.67 -8.25
N HIS A 199 9.63 18.89 -9.56
CA HIS A 199 10.77 18.79 -10.48
C HIS A 199 11.46 17.41 -10.48
N ILE A 200 10.66 16.35 -10.28
CA ILE A 200 11.12 14.97 -10.36
C ILE A 200 10.84 14.38 -11.76
N PRO A 201 11.60 13.36 -12.21
CA PRO A 201 11.35 12.71 -13.49
C PRO A 201 10.09 11.83 -13.44
N TYR A 202 9.35 11.80 -14.56
CA TYR A 202 8.13 10.99 -14.73
C TYR A 202 8.31 9.83 -15.72
N ASP A 203 9.47 9.72 -16.36
CA ASP A 203 9.75 8.74 -17.43
C ASP A 203 9.43 7.31 -17.02
N VAL A 204 9.70 6.95 -15.76
CA VAL A 204 9.41 5.62 -15.19
C VAL A 204 7.92 5.27 -15.17
N LEU A 205 7.01 6.24 -15.28
CA LEU A 205 5.56 6.01 -15.33
C LEU A 205 5.09 5.53 -16.70
N GLY A 206 5.75 5.92 -17.79
CA GLY A 206 5.30 5.62 -19.14
C GLY A 206 5.04 4.13 -19.37
N PRO A 207 6.01 3.24 -19.15
CA PRO A 207 5.82 1.79 -19.31
C PRO A 207 4.72 1.21 -18.42
N GLU A 208 4.64 1.67 -17.17
CA GLU A 208 3.66 1.16 -16.19
C GLU A 208 2.23 1.58 -16.53
N ILE A 209 2.06 2.84 -16.98
CA ILE A 209 0.76 3.33 -17.43
C ILE A 209 0.33 2.57 -18.69
N CYS A 210 1.22 2.36 -19.67
CA CYS A 210 0.91 1.56 -20.86
C CYS A 210 0.49 0.12 -20.52
N ALA A 211 1.11 -0.47 -19.51
CA ALA A 211 0.81 -1.83 -19.07
C ALA A 211 -0.51 -1.94 -18.29
N HIS A 212 -0.77 -1.00 -17.39
CA HIS A 212 -1.81 -1.12 -16.35
C HIS A 212 -3.02 -0.19 -16.51
N VAL A 213 -2.99 0.76 -17.45
CA VAL A 213 -4.05 1.77 -17.61
C VAL A 213 -4.72 1.60 -18.97
N LYS A 214 -6.04 1.75 -19.01
CA LYS A 214 -6.83 1.80 -20.24
C LYS A 214 -7.32 3.19 -20.62
N LYS A 215 -7.53 4.05 -19.59
CA LYS A 215 -7.86 5.48 -19.76
C LYS A 215 -7.12 6.30 -18.74
N LEU A 216 -6.49 7.38 -19.16
CA LEU A 216 -5.72 8.29 -18.33
C LEU A 216 -6.36 9.68 -18.37
N PHE A 217 -6.79 10.16 -17.20
CA PHE A 217 -7.33 11.50 -17.01
C PHE A 217 -6.31 12.34 -16.23
N LEU A 218 -5.87 13.43 -16.85
CA LEU A 218 -4.82 14.28 -16.32
C LEU A 218 -5.38 15.59 -15.80
N GLY A 219 -4.81 16.08 -14.69
CA GLY A 219 -5.17 17.38 -14.12
C GLY A 219 -4.05 17.95 -13.25
N GLY A 220 -3.88 19.28 -13.28
CA GLY A 220 -2.86 19.98 -12.53
C GLY A 220 -1.52 20.13 -13.27
N ALA A 221 -0.55 20.79 -12.62
CA ALA A 221 0.68 21.28 -13.25
C ALA A 221 1.58 20.19 -13.89
N THR A 222 1.50 18.95 -13.42
CA THR A 222 2.31 17.84 -13.96
C THR A 222 1.60 17.04 -15.05
N GLY A 223 0.37 17.38 -15.42
CA GLY A 223 -0.40 16.64 -16.42
C GLY A 223 0.36 16.45 -17.73
N GLU A 224 0.92 17.51 -18.30
CA GLU A 224 1.69 17.42 -19.55
C GLU A 224 2.99 16.62 -19.40
N LYS A 225 3.68 16.69 -18.27
CA LYS A 225 4.88 15.87 -18.02
C LYS A 225 4.55 14.37 -18.00
N ILE A 226 3.44 14.01 -17.34
CA ILE A 226 2.97 12.61 -17.31
C ILE A 226 2.55 12.17 -18.73
N ARG A 227 1.83 13.04 -19.46
CA ARG A 227 1.45 12.77 -20.85
C ARG A 227 2.66 12.49 -21.72
N GLN A 228 3.69 13.34 -21.65
CA GLN A 228 4.93 13.16 -22.43
C GLN A 228 5.65 11.86 -22.05
N ALA A 229 5.74 11.51 -20.77
CA ALA A 229 6.32 10.26 -20.34
C ALA A 229 5.58 9.03 -20.95
N VAL A 230 4.26 9.11 -21.10
CA VAL A 230 3.45 8.02 -21.69
C VAL A 230 3.61 7.97 -23.20
N ILE A 231 3.45 9.09 -23.93
CA ILE A 231 3.51 9.08 -25.40
C ILE A 231 4.91 8.81 -25.95
N SER A 232 5.95 9.10 -25.16
CA SER A 232 7.35 8.79 -25.52
C SER A 232 7.70 7.31 -25.25
N CYS A 233 6.83 6.56 -24.57
CA CYS A 233 7.07 5.15 -24.29
C CYS A 233 6.85 4.32 -25.58
N PRO A 234 7.80 3.44 -25.98
CA PRO A 234 7.64 2.59 -27.17
C PRO A 234 6.41 1.66 -27.12
N ALA A 235 5.90 1.38 -25.92
CA ALA A 235 4.70 0.53 -25.73
C ALA A 235 3.37 1.33 -25.82
N TYR A 236 3.41 2.64 -26.03
CA TYR A 236 2.22 3.46 -26.16
C TYR A 236 1.46 3.16 -27.45
N ASP A 237 0.18 2.85 -27.32
CA ASP A 237 -0.76 2.66 -28.42
C ASP A 237 -2.03 3.49 -28.16
N PRO A 238 -2.30 4.54 -28.94
CA PRO A 238 -3.47 5.41 -28.75
C PRO A 238 -4.81 4.68 -28.92
N ASN A 239 -4.84 3.51 -29.57
CA ASN A 239 -6.05 2.68 -29.67
C ASN A 239 -6.33 1.88 -28.40
N ARG A 240 -5.33 1.71 -27.53
CA ARG A 240 -5.43 0.93 -26.28
C ARG A 240 -5.42 1.77 -25.02
N LEU A 241 -4.87 2.98 -25.07
CA LEU A 241 -4.74 3.90 -23.97
C LEU A 241 -5.17 5.30 -24.40
N GLU A 242 -6.38 5.67 -24.02
CA GLU A 242 -6.92 7.03 -24.22
C GLU A 242 -6.36 7.97 -23.16
N ILE A 243 -5.87 9.15 -23.57
CA ILE A 243 -5.35 10.20 -22.68
C ILE A 243 -6.20 11.46 -22.84
N THR A 244 -6.80 11.93 -21.74
CA THR A 244 -7.61 13.15 -21.69
C THR A 244 -7.00 14.14 -20.71
N ASP A 245 -6.63 15.32 -21.19
CA ASP A 245 -6.28 16.45 -20.32
C ASP A 245 -7.53 17.19 -19.90
N CYS A 246 -7.75 17.26 -18.59
CA CYS A 246 -8.91 17.91 -17.97
C CYS A 246 -8.53 19.26 -17.32
N GLY A 247 -7.27 19.68 -17.40
CA GLY A 247 -6.74 20.92 -16.84
C GLY A 247 -6.68 20.93 -15.31
N SER A 248 -7.72 20.45 -14.60
CA SER A 248 -7.77 20.45 -13.15
C SER A 248 -8.37 19.17 -12.57
N PHE A 249 -8.27 19.00 -11.25
CA PHE A 249 -8.59 17.76 -10.54
C PHE A 249 -10.08 17.38 -10.61
N ALA A 250 -11.00 18.30 -10.31
CA ALA A 250 -12.43 17.97 -10.26
C ALA A 250 -13.02 17.56 -11.63
N PRO A 251 -12.71 18.25 -12.75
CA PRO A 251 -13.07 17.77 -14.09
C PRO A 251 -12.50 16.38 -14.40
N ALA A 252 -11.24 16.09 -14.00
CA ALA A 252 -10.64 14.78 -14.23
C ALA A 252 -11.40 13.66 -13.51
N VAL A 253 -11.81 13.88 -12.25
CA VAL A 253 -12.63 12.92 -11.49
C VAL A 253 -13.97 12.67 -12.18
N ARG A 254 -14.67 13.71 -12.60
CA ARG A 254 -15.98 13.59 -13.26
C ARG A 254 -15.87 12.90 -14.63
N ALA A 255 -14.85 13.25 -15.40
CA ALA A 255 -14.62 12.64 -16.71
C ALA A 255 -14.25 11.14 -16.56
N ALA A 256 -13.42 10.79 -15.60
CA ALA A 256 -13.07 9.40 -15.31
C ALA A 256 -14.32 8.58 -14.88
N ALA A 257 -15.15 9.15 -14.02
CA ALA A 257 -16.40 8.51 -13.59
C ALA A 257 -17.38 8.31 -14.75
N ALA A 258 -17.56 9.33 -15.60
CA ALA A 258 -18.45 9.24 -16.77
C ALA A 258 -17.97 8.23 -17.83
N ALA A 259 -16.65 8.00 -17.91
CA ALA A 259 -16.05 7.06 -18.87
C ALA A 259 -16.00 5.61 -18.37
N ALA A 260 -16.30 5.37 -17.09
CA ALA A 260 -16.26 4.06 -16.45
C ALA A 260 -17.54 3.24 -16.75
N LYS A 261 -17.37 1.92 -16.80
CA LYS A 261 -18.43 0.93 -17.02
C LYS A 261 -18.39 -0.11 -15.90
N GLU A 262 -19.47 -0.87 -15.75
CA GLU A 262 -19.55 -1.99 -14.83
C GLU A 262 -18.30 -2.90 -14.93
N GLY A 263 -17.74 -3.28 -13.79
CA GLY A 263 -16.50 -4.03 -13.65
C GLY A 263 -15.22 -3.19 -13.60
N ASP A 264 -15.29 -1.90 -13.94
CA ASP A 264 -14.12 -1.03 -13.99
C ASP A 264 -13.62 -0.61 -12.60
N VAL A 265 -12.31 -0.31 -12.57
CA VAL A 265 -11.64 0.36 -11.45
C VAL A 265 -11.30 1.78 -11.86
N VAL A 266 -11.78 2.77 -11.12
CA VAL A 266 -11.33 4.16 -11.18
C VAL A 266 -10.37 4.39 -10.02
N LEU A 267 -9.09 4.59 -10.35
CA LEU A 267 -8.01 4.81 -9.37
C LEU A 267 -7.54 6.28 -9.44
N MET A 268 -7.72 7.01 -8.37
CA MET A 268 -7.07 8.30 -8.18
C MET A 268 -5.72 8.07 -7.50
N SER A 269 -4.63 8.05 -8.28
CA SER A 269 -3.24 7.89 -7.83
C SER A 269 -2.35 8.90 -8.56
N PRO A 270 -2.14 10.08 -7.95
CA PRO A 270 -1.76 11.29 -8.67
C PRO A 270 -0.32 11.34 -9.18
N ALA A 271 0.58 10.51 -8.68
CA ALA A 271 2.02 10.56 -8.94
C ALA A 271 2.70 11.90 -8.58
N SER A 272 1.95 12.84 -8.00
CA SER A 272 2.35 14.23 -7.77
C SER A 272 1.84 14.72 -6.43
N ALA A 273 2.52 15.70 -5.84
CA ALA A 273 2.01 16.36 -4.64
C ALA A 273 0.70 17.13 -4.93
N ALA A 274 0.05 17.61 -3.88
CA ALA A 274 -1.26 18.22 -3.98
C ALA A 274 -1.23 19.77 -4.04
N PHE A 275 -0.05 20.38 -3.84
CA PHE A 275 0.12 21.80 -3.47
C PHE A 275 -0.28 22.81 -4.55
N ASP A 276 -0.57 22.38 -5.77
CA ASP A 276 -1.10 23.23 -6.84
C ASP A 276 -2.59 23.59 -6.67
N GLN A 277 -3.38 22.69 -6.06
CA GLN A 277 -4.82 22.88 -5.90
C GLN A 277 -5.33 22.61 -4.47
N PHE A 278 -4.50 21.98 -3.60
CA PHE A 278 -4.88 21.58 -2.26
C PHE A 278 -3.75 21.81 -1.26
N LYS A 279 -4.10 22.02 0.00
CA LYS A 279 -3.13 22.21 1.10
C LYS A 279 -2.20 20.99 1.30
N ASN A 280 -2.71 19.79 1.11
CA ASN A 280 -1.97 18.53 1.23
C ASN A 280 -2.74 17.37 0.58
N PHE A 281 -2.16 16.16 0.62
CA PHE A 281 -2.77 14.96 0.03
C PHE A 281 -4.05 14.53 0.75
N MET A 282 -4.20 14.78 2.04
CA MET A 282 -5.41 14.44 2.80
C MET A 282 -6.60 15.28 2.29
N VAL A 283 -6.43 16.59 2.17
CA VAL A 283 -7.48 17.49 1.64
C VAL A 283 -7.87 17.10 0.20
N ARG A 284 -6.89 16.71 -0.65
CA ARG A 284 -7.19 16.21 -2.00
C ARG A 284 -7.97 14.91 -1.96
N GLY A 285 -7.58 13.98 -1.08
CA GLY A 285 -8.26 12.70 -0.92
C GLY A 285 -9.67 12.84 -0.38
N ASP A 286 -9.90 13.74 0.59
CA ASP A 286 -11.25 14.04 1.11
C ASP A 286 -12.12 14.68 0.04
N PHE A 287 -11.56 15.57 -0.75
CA PHE A 287 -12.29 16.18 -1.87
C PHE A 287 -12.66 15.14 -2.95
N TYR A 288 -11.75 14.20 -3.26
CA TYR A 288 -12.07 13.05 -4.11
C TYR A 288 -13.23 12.23 -3.55
N LYS A 289 -13.16 11.86 -2.28
CA LYS A 289 -14.22 11.09 -1.60
C LYS A 289 -15.58 11.83 -1.68
N LYS A 290 -15.58 13.14 -1.49
CA LYS A 290 -16.79 13.95 -1.63
C LYS A 290 -17.35 13.86 -3.05
N LEU A 291 -16.54 14.12 -4.07
CA LEU A 291 -16.98 14.04 -5.48
C LEU A 291 -17.54 12.67 -5.83
N VAL A 292 -16.85 11.58 -5.42
CA VAL A 292 -17.28 10.21 -5.70
C VAL A 292 -18.61 9.87 -5.01
N LYS A 293 -18.85 10.40 -3.81
CA LYS A 293 -20.12 10.20 -3.09
C LYS A 293 -21.28 10.96 -3.71
N GLU A 294 -21.00 12.05 -4.40
CA GLU A 294 -22.01 12.88 -5.10
C GLU A 294 -22.38 12.32 -6.50
N LEU A 295 -21.59 11.37 -7.06
CA LEU A 295 -21.93 10.68 -8.30
C LEU A 295 -23.23 9.86 -8.11
#